data_5b5044e285885e02db86237b348a2baf
#
_entry.id   5b5044e285885e02db86237b348a2baf
#
_cell.length_a   1.000
_cell.length_b   1.000
_cell.length_c   1.000
_cell.angle_alpha   90.00
_cell.angle_beta   90.00
_cell.angle_gamma   90.00
#
_symmetry.space_group_name_H-M   'P 1'
#
loop_
_entity.id
_entity.type
_entity.pdbx_description
1 polymer ?
#
loop_
_entity_poly.entity_id
_entity_poly.type
_entity_poly.pdbx_seq_one_letter_code
_entity_poly.pdbx_strand_id
1 'polypeptide(L)'
;MSKTAKVRPRTEIAPTFKECIDRIREQWGDDYNIVEKRQTTVPKFWGMGSKPAVEVVYTVVDNAAIREKMQEVNARPTISPSGGNSQREKEESLRILIDALGKSAPNPNGSLFPQTDLSALTKKIEELSSAISNLPTAQQSIPVIKKIEEMLEANEFTPAYIRKISERIRSEFSLDELNDEEKVEKKVVVWIGQSIELFPPLELVRKPTVLILVGPTGVGKTTTIAKMAAKYRLGSMDLNLRMVSIDHFRIAAQEQLKIYGGHMDIPTTAASSAKDIADLLKFDGNKLDIMLIDTIGLSPHDYETIGKMRALLDIPNCKPDVFLAISASTKASDLRDIFRNYETFEYEGIIVTKFDETNHVGNILSILQEKRKPVAFISSGQVVPRDFEEASVLRFLTKLTDFNLDIDSLKRKFPSLSMDKVEEEDQKTDGGAL
;
A
#
# COMPACT_ATOMS: atom_id res chain seq x y z
N MET A 1 28.21 2.51 -26.10
CA MET A 1 28.97 1.57 -25.25
C MET A 1 29.28 2.30 -23.94
N SER A 2 28.45 2.13 -22.91
CA SER A 2 28.62 2.79 -21.61
C SER A 2 29.62 1.96 -20.79
N LYS A 3 30.72 2.57 -20.37
CA LYS A 3 31.69 1.98 -19.44
C LYS A 3 31.08 1.99 -18.04
N THR A 4 30.54 0.87 -17.61
CA THR A 4 30.21 0.63 -16.21
C THR A 4 31.51 0.63 -15.39
N ALA A 5 31.70 1.62 -14.53
CA ALA A 5 32.79 1.66 -13.57
C ALA A 5 32.65 0.44 -12.62
N LYS A 6 33.65 -0.46 -12.66
CA LYS A 6 33.76 -1.59 -11.73
C LYS A 6 34.02 -1.04 -10.32
N VAL A 7 32.99 -1.00 -9.48
CA VAL A 7 33.14 -0.69 -8.06
C VAL A 7 33.94 -1.84 -7.42
N ARG A 8 35.11 -1.55 -6.85
CA ARG A 8 35.94 -2.55 -6.17
C ARG A 8 35.47 -2.72 -4.73
N PRO A 9 35.15 -3.92 -4.28
CA PRO A 9 34.81 -4.16 -2.88
C PRO A 9 36.05 -3.93 -1.99
N ARG A 10 35.79 -3.38 -0.80
CA ARG A 10 36.80 -3.15 0.25
C ARG A 10 36.42 -3.98 1.47
N THR A 11 37.37 -4.21 2.37
CA THR A 11 37.18 -5.05 3.54
C THR A 11 37.65 -4.30 4.79
N GLU A 12 36.85 -4.33 5.86
CA GLU A 12 37.22 -3.86 7.20
C GLU A 12 37.07 -5.00 8.21
N ILE A 13 38.04 -5.10 9.14
CA ILE A 13 38.06 -6.15 10.18
C ILE A 13 38.19 -5.50 11.54
N ALA A 14 37.26 -5.83 12.45
CA ALA A 14 37.28 -5.37 13.84
C ALA A 14 36.73 -6.45 14.79
N PRO A 15 36.95 -6.33 16.11
CA PRO A 15 36.44 -7.27 17.10
C PRO A 15 34.93 -7.45 17.06
N THR A 16 34.19 -6.39 16.73
CA THR A 16 32.73 -6.42 16.64
C THR A 16 32.24 -5.78 15.33
N PHE A 17 31.05 -6.20 14.90
CA PHE A 17 30.40 -5.64 13.71
C PHE A 17 30.18 -4.12 13.85
N LYS A 18 29.81 -3.67 15.05
CA LYS A 18 29.59 -2.24 15.32
C LYS A 18 30.89 -1.43 15.10
N GLU A 19 32.03 -1.91 15.59
CA GLU A 19 33.30 -1.24 15.37
C GLU A 19 33.72 -1.21 13.88
N CYS A 20 33.41 -2.26 13.09
CA CYS A 20 33.61 -2.21 11.65
C CYS A 20 32.80 -1.07 11.01
N ILE A 21 31.52 -0.96 11.35
CA ILE A 21 30.63 0.08 10.81
C ILE A 21 31.07 1.46 11.26
N ASP A 22 31.44 1.66 12.51
CA ASP A 22 31.89 2.94 13.01
C ASP A 22 33.15 3.43 12.24
N ARG A 23 34.13 2.54 11.98
CA ARG A 23 35.33 2.84 11.18
C ARG A 23 35.02 3.12 9.72
N ILE A 24 34.11 2.35 9.10
CA ILE A 24 33.69 2.59 7.72
C ILE A 24 33.00 3.96 7.61
N ARG A 25 32.16 4.29 8.57
CA ARG A 25 31.43 5.58 8.63
C ARG A 25 32.37 6.76 8.90
N GLU A 26 33.37 6.58 9.74
CA GLU A 26 34.39 7.61 10.02
C GLU A 26 35.21 7.95 8.77
N GLN A 27 35.46 6.96 7.91
CA GLN A 27 36.27 7.10 6.69
C GLN A 27 35.46 7.54 5.46
N TRP A 28 34.19 7.15 5.35
CA TRP A 28 33.38 7.32 4.13
C TRP A 28 32.02 7.99 4.37
N GLY A 29 31.71 8.42 5.59
CA GLY A 29 30.39 8.93 5.94
C GLY A 29 29.32 7.86 5.78
N ASP A 30 28.19 8.23 5.19
CA ASP A 30 27.08 7.30 4.88
C ASP A 30 27.09 6.80 3.41
N ASP A 31 28.16 7.12 2.64
CA ASP A 31 28.27 6.80 1.21
C ASP A 31 28.87 5.39 0.96
N TYR A 32 28.41 4.36 1.69
CA TYR A 32 28.85 2.98 1.52
C TYR A 32 27.68 1.98 1.53
N ASN A 33 27.88 0.83 0.86
CA ASN A 33 26.95 -0.29 0.90
C ASN A 33 27.70 -1.54 1.40
N ILE A 34 27.12 -2.23 2.42
CA ILE A 34 27.64 -3.49 2.93
C ILE A 34 27.24 -4.60 1.95
N VAL A 35 28.23 -5.36 1.48
CA VAL A 35 28.05 -6.47 0.54
C VAL A 35 27.96 -7.79 1.29
N GLU A 36 28.84 -8.00 2.31
CA GLU A 36 28.94 -9.25 3.02
C GLU A 36 29.49 -9.04 4.43
N LYS A 37 29.10 -9.93 5.36
CA LYS A 37 29.62 -10.01 6.72
C LYS A 37 30.07 -11.43 6.98
N ARG A 38 31.33 -11.59 7.46
CA ARG A 38 31.91 -12.90 7.81
C ARG A 38 32.45 -12.88 9.21
N GLN A 39 32.41 -14.03 9.89
CA GLN A 39 33.18 -14.23 11.12
C GLN A 39 34.59 -14.66 10.74
N THR A 40 35.60 -14.02 11.35
CA THR A 40 37.01 -14.34 11.13
C THR A 40 37.77 -14.36 12.45
N THR A 41 39.04 -14.66 12.41
CA THR A 41 39.90 -14.62 13.58
C THR A 41 41.15 -13.80 13.28
N VAL A 42 41.57 -12.96 14.25
CA VAL A 42 42.78 -12.14 14.11
C VAL A 42 43.84 -12.66 15.10
N PRO A 43 45.10 -12.85 14.68
CA PRO A 43 46.16 -13.32 15.59
C PRO A 43 46.43 -12.32 16.71
N LYS A 44 46.73 -12.80 17.91
CA LYS A 44 47.11 -11.97 19.06
C LYS A 44 48.53 -11.46 18.85
N PHE A 45 48.79 -10.25 19.37
CA PHE A 45 50.06 -9.49 19.19
C PHE A 45 51.35 -10.21 19.57
N TRP A 46 51.31 -11.37 20.24
CA TRP A 46 52.48 -12.17 20.67
C TRP A 46 52.48 -13.60 20.10
N GLY A 47 51.79 -13.85 18.99
CA GLY A 47 51.89 -15.15 18.29
C GLY A 47 51.26 -16.36 18.95
N MET A 48 50.67 -16.27 20.16
CA MET A 48 49.97 -17.35 20.82
C MET A 48 48.48 -17.15 20.84
N GLY A 49 47.77 -17.78 19.85
CA GLY A 49 46.32 -17.86 19.75
C GLY A 49 45.68 -16.75 18.86
N SER A 50 44.43 -16.97 18.53
CA SER A 50 43.61 -16.01 17.74
C SER A 50 42.44 -15.48 18.58
N LYS A 51 41.96 -14.29 18.27
CA LYS A 51 40.74 -13.71 18.83
C LYS A 51 39.66 -13.70 17.76
N PRO A 52 38.39 -13.95 18.11
CA PRO A 52 37.28 -13.81 17.17
C PRO A 52 37.17 -12.33 16.69
N ALA A 53 36.91 -12.15 15.42
CA ALA A 53 36.71 -10.85 14.78
C ALA A 53 35.64 -10.96 13.72
N VAL A 54 35.15 -9.82 13.26
CA VAL A 54 34.17 -9.71 12.19
C VAL A 54 34.82 -9.00 11.02
N GLU A 55 34.69 -9.59 9.84
CA GLU A 55 35.08 -9.03 8.56
C GLU A 55 33.85 -8.52 7.83
N VAL A 56 33.88 -7.26 7.40
CA VAL A 56 32.80 -6.61 6.63
C VAL A 56 33.34 -6.23 5.25
N VAL A 57 32.75 -6.78 4.21
CA VAL A 57 33.02 -6.43 2.83
C VAL A 57 32.02 -5.33 2.42
N TYR A 58 32.51 -4.21 1.93
CA TYR A 58 31.69 -3.07 1.54
C TYR A 58 32.15 -2.42 0.24
N THR A 59 31.25 -1.69 -0.39
CA THR A 59 31.54 -0.89 -1.59
C THR A 59 31.26 0.57 -1.28
N VAL A 60 32.12 1.47 -1.75
CA VAL A 60 31.93 2.92 -1.63
C VAL A 60 31.24 3.41 -2.89
N VAL A 61 30.15 4.14 -2.72
CA VAL A 61 29.43 4.79 -3.82
C VAL A 61 30.14 6.11 -4.11
N ASP A 62 30.82 6.22 -5.24
CA ASP A 62 31.51 7.45 -5.65
C ASP A 62 30.46 8.46 -6.15
N ASN A 63 29.92 9.22 -5.21
CA ASN A 63 28.93 10.27 -5.49
C ASN A 63 29.57 11.58 -5.99
N ALA A 64 30.90 11.66 -6.13
CA ALA A 64 31.57 12.87 -6.59
C ALA A 64 31.07 13.30 -7.97
N ALA A 65 30.96 12.38 -8.92
CA ALA A 65 30.44 12.64 -10.25
C ALA A 65 28.93 12.98 -10.28
N ILE A 66 28.19 12.50 -9.29
CA ILE A 66 26.76 12.83 -9.11
C ILE A 66 26.61 14.21 -8.43
N ARG A 67 27.46 14.52 -7.47
CA ARG A 67 27.50 15.86 -6.81
C ARG A 67 27.95 16.95 -7.79
N GLU A 68 28.92 16.68 -8.67
CA GLU A 68 29.35 17.62 -9.72
C GLU A 68 28.23 17.88 -10.73
N LYS A 69 27.53 16.86 -11.18
CA LYS A 69 26.34 17.00 -12.03
C LYS A 69 25.16 17.65 -11.29
N MET A 70 24.98 17.40 -10.01
CA MET A 70 23.96 18.10 -9.19
C MET A 70 24.32 19.55 -8.93
N GLN A 71 25.60 19.92 -8.81
CA GLN A 71 26.03 21.31 -8.74
C GLN A 71 25.86 22.04 -10.06
N GLU A 72 26.09 21.40 -11.20
CA GLU A 72 25.76 21.95 -12.52
C GLU A 72 24.25 22.10 -12.76
N VAL A 73 23.42 21.18 -12.24
CA VAL A 73 21.95 21.26 -12.31
C VAL A 73 21.39 22.29 -11.30
N ASN A 74 22.03 22.44 -10.13
CA ASN A 74 21.64 23.43 -9.12
C ASN A 74 22.16 24.85 -9.43
N ALA A 75 23.04 25.02 -10.41
CA ALA A 75 23.41 26.32 -10.95
C ALA A 75 22.36 26.91 -11.93
N ARG A 76 21.32 26.15 -12.24
CA ARG A 76 20.10 26.68 -12.87
C ARG A 76 19.11 26.99 -11.78
N PRO A 77 18.50 28.21 -11.73
CA PRO A 77 17.59 28.59 -10.67
C PRO A 77 16.37 27.65 -10.64
N THR A 78 16.32 26.79 -9.66
CA THR A 78 15.14 26.00 -9.31
C THR A 78 14.15 26.89 -8.60
N ILE A 79 12.98 27.05 -9.19
CA ILE A 79 11.82 27.66 -8.54
C ILE A 79 11.32 26.67 -7.50
N SER A 80 11.62 26.92 -6.23
CA SER A 80 10.99 26.21 -5.10
C SER A 80 9.68 26.92 -4.73
N PRO A 81 8.58 26.21 -4.53
CA PRO A 81 7.35 26.81 -4.03
C PRO A 81 7.38 26.87 -2.50
N SER A 82 7.85 27.99 -1.94
CA SER A 82 7.54 28.35 -0.56
C SER A 82 6.97 29.75 -0.55
N GLY A 83 5.81 29.88 0.08
CA GLY A 83 4.97 31.08 0.02
C GLY A 83 5.60 32.35 0.56
N GLY A 84 5.24 33.46 -0.07
CA GLY A 84 5.43 34.81 0.42
C GLY A 84 6.49 35.62 -0.34
N ASN A 85 6.06 36.39 -1.31
CA ASN A 85 6.67 37.48 -2.10
C ASN A 85 6.84 37.22 -3.60
N SER A 86 5.79 36.73 -4.20
CA SER A 86 5.79 36.31 -5.63
C SER A 86 5.79 37.43 -6.66
N GLN A 87 5.58 38.69 -6.30
CA GLN A 87 5.55 39.79 -7.28
C GLN A 87 6.94 40.34 -7.62
N ARG A 88 7.83 40.48 -6.64
CA ARG A 88 9.19 41.01 -6.89
C ARG A 88 10.07 40.04 -7.68
N GLU A 89 9.98 38.74 -7.41
CA GLU A 89 10.75 37.73 -8.16
C GLU A 89 10.26 37.56 -9.59
N LYS A 90 8.95 37.74 -9.86
CA LYS A 90 8.40 37.73 -11.22
C LYS A 90 8.80 38.95 -12.03
N GLU A 91 8.86 40.12 -11.41
CA GLU A 91 9.36 41.35 -12.05
C GLU A 91 10.85 41.28 -12.36
N GLU A 92 11.63 40.64 -11.49
CA GLU A 92 13.07 40.45 -11.69
C GLU A 92 13.36 39.42 -12.81
N SER A 93 12.60 38.35 -12.87
CA SER A 93 12.66 37.34 -13.96
C SER A 93 12.26 37.92 -15.32
N LEU A 94 11.24 38.80 -15.33
CA LEU A 94 10.83 39.49 -16.57
C LEU A 94 11.91 40.49 -17.02
N ARG A 95 12.56 41.22 -16.09
CA ARG A 95 13.66 42.13 -16.42
C ARG A 95 14.88 41.40 -16.98
N ILE A 96 15.21 40.24 -16.44
CA ILE A 96 16.30 39.39 -16.93
C ILE A 96 15.98 38.88 -18.36
N LEU A 97 14.74 38.53 -18.65
CA LEU A 97 14.29 38.09 -19.98
C LEU A 97 14.33 39.24 -21.01
N ILE A 98 13.93 40.45 -20.60
CA ILE A 98 13.97 41.66 -21.44
C ILE A 98 15.41 42.09 -21.72
N ASP A 99 16.33 41.99 -20.74
CA ASP A 99 17.77 42.29 -20.87
C ASP A 99 18.48 41.24 -21.76
N ALA A 100 18.08 39.97 -21.67
CA ALA A 100 18.59 38.90 -22.55
C ALA A 100 18.12 39.05 -24.00
N LEU A 101 16.92 39.49 -24.24
CA LEU A 101 16.38 39.78 -25.57
C LEU A 101 16.97 41.06 -26.19
N GLY A 102 17.33 42.04 -25.34
CA GLY A 102 17.98 43.31 -25.79
C GLY A 102 19.46 43.13 -26.13
N LYS A 103 20.14 42.08 -25.66
CA LYS A 103 21.58 41.83 -25.92
C LYS A 103 21.88 40.96 -27.15
N SER A 104 20.83 40.52 -27.88
CA SER A 104 21.00 39.66 -29.07
C SER A 104 20.91 40.40 -30.38
N ALA A 105 21.38 41.62 -30.45
CA ALA A 105 21.50 42.34 -31.76
C ALA A 105 22.98 42.64 -32.04
N PRO A 106 23.64 41.92 -32.96
CA PRO A 106 24.85 42.43 -33.61
C PRO A 106 24.53 42.93 -35.04
N ASN A 107 24.76 44.14 -35.32
CA ASN A 107 25.46 44.66 -36.47
C ASN A 107 24.89 45.93 -37.09
N PRO A 108 25.74 46.94 -37.36
CA PRO A 108 25.31 48.19 -37.96
C PRO A 108 25.42 48.09 -39.48
N ASN A 109 24.38 47.69 -40.18
CA ASN A 109 24.10 48.01 -41.58
C ASN A 109 23.05 47.03 -42.14
N GLY A 110 21.82 47.47 -42.18
CA GLY A 110 20.75 46.69 -42.84
C GLY A 110 19.38 47.00 -42.30
N SER A 111 18.79 48.10 -42.69
CA SER A 111 17.42 48.48 -42.49
C SER A 111 16.45 47.48 -43.08
N LEU A 112 15.74 46.75 -42.23
CA LEU A 112 14.55 45.96 -42.65
C LEU A 112 13.55 45.66 -41.54
N PHE A 113 13.38 46.56 -40.54
CA PHE A 113 12.16 46.57 -39.71
C PHE A 113 11.84 48.00 -39.28
N PRO A 114 10.60 48.48 -39.43
CA PRO A 114 10.22 49.82 -38.99
C PRO A 114 10.20 49.89 -37.45
N GLN A 115 10.76 50.99 -36.92
CA GLN A 115 10.89 51.28 -35.45
C GLN A 115 9.54 51.52 -34.72
N THR A 116 8.41 51.24 -35.34
CA THR A 116 7.09 51.51 -34.78
C THR A 116 6.45 50.37 -34.02
N ASP A 117 7.03 49.16 -34.03
CA ASP A 117 6.32 48.00 -33.47
C ASP A 117 6.79 47.51 -32.09
N LEU A 118 7.97 47.95 -31.62
CA LEU A 118 8.45 47.51 -30.30
C LEU A 118 7.63 48.09 -29.14
N SER A 119 7.22 49.33 -29.22
CA SER A 119 6.38 49.96 -28.20
C SER A 119 4.96 49.38 -28.18
N ALA A 120 4.43 49.04 -29.36
CA ALA A 120 3.13 48.35 -29.50
C ALA A 120 3.21 46.91 -28.97
N LEU A 121 4.33 46.21 -29.22
CA LEU A 121 4.56 44.84 -28.66
C LEU A 121 4.72 44.87 -27.17
N THR A 122 5.49 45.82 -26.60
CA THR A 122 5.65 46.01 -25.16
C THR A 122 4.32 46.29 -24.48
N LYS A 123 3.50 47.19 -25.08
CA LYS A 123 2.17 47.49 -24.59
C LYS A 123 1.21 46.31 -24.66
N LYS A 124 1.30 45.49 -25.72
CA LYS A 124 0.50 44.29 -25.87
C LYS A 124 0.97 43.17 -24.91
N ILE A 125 2.25 43.10 -24.61
CA ILE A 125 2.82 42.19 -23.57
C ILE A 125 2.38 42.65 -22.19
N GLU A 126 2.37 43.95 -21.89
CA GLU A 126 1.83 44.50 -20.65
C GLU A 126 0.33 44.27 -20.50
N GLU A 127 -0.44 44.47 -21.58
CA GLU A 127 -1.88 44.19 -21.64
C GLU A 127 -2.18 42.68 -21.47
N LEU A 128 -1.40 41.81 -22.09
CA LEU A 128 -1.49 40.37 -21.92
C LEU A 128 -1.04 39.94 -20.54
N SER A 129 0.03 40.55 -19.98
CA SER A 129 0.50 40.29 -18.62
C SER A 129 -0.52 40.74 -17.57
N SER A 130 -1.19 41.88 -17.79
CA SER A 130 -2.27 42.33 -16.92
C SER A 130 -3.55 41.51 -17.09
N ALA A 131 -3.85 41.04 -18.32
CA ALA A 131 -4.96 40.13 -18.58
C ALA A 131 -4.70 38.72 -17.99
N ILE A 132 -3.46 38.24 -18.03
CA ILE A 132 -3.04 36.97 -17.39
C ILE A 132 -3.01 37.12 -15.86
N SER A 133 -2.64 38.27 -15.32
CA SER A 133 -2.71 38.53 -13.86
C SER A 133 -4.15 38.77 -13.38
N ASN A 134 -5.08 39.14 -14.27
CA ASN A 134 -6.50 39.27 -13.99
C ASN A 134 -7.32 38.02 -14.38
N LEU A 135 -6.73 37.04 -15.10
CA LEU A 135 -7.31 35.71 -15.14
C LEU A 135 -7.27 35.19 -13.71
N PRO A 136 -8.40 34.71 -13.14
CA PRO A 136 -8.34 34.01 -11.85
C PRO A 136 -7.32 32.90 -12.03
N THR A 137 -6.18 33.07 -11.36
CA THR A 137 -5.12 32.05 -11.34
C THR A 137 -5.84 30.76 -11.05
N ALA A 138 -5.62 29.71 -11.86
CA ALA A 138 -6.19 28.37 -11.65
C ALA A 138 -5.76 27.73 -10.30
N GLN A 139 -5.28 28.54 -9.37
CA GLN A 139 -4.93 28.30 -7.98
C GLN A 139 -5.78 29.08 -6.98
N GLN A 140 -6.88 29.74 -7.38
CA GLN A 140 -7.90 30.06 -6.40
C GLN A 140 -8.49 28.72 -5.96
N SER A 141 -8.11 28.30 -4.77
CA SER A 141 -8.65 27.11 -4.12
C SER A 141 -10.16 27.27 -4.06
N ILE A 142 -10.86 26.56 -4.94
CA ILE A 142 -12.33 26.52 -4.92
C ILE A 142 -12.71 26.03 -3.52
N PRO A 143 -13.47 26.78 -2.71
CA PRO A 143 -13.65 26.50 -1.29
C PRO A 143 -14.12 25.08 -1.01
N VAL A 144 -15.06 24.57 -1.81
CA VAL A 144 -15.56 23.19 -1.65
C VAL A 144 -14.49 22.13 -1.91
N ILE A 145 -13.59 22.34 -2.88
CA ILE A 145 -12.50 21.40 -3.16
C ILE A 145 -11.54 21.34 -1.95
N LYS A 146 -11.18 22.51 -1.41
CA LYS A 146 -10.32 22.59 -0.24
C LYS A 146 -10.94 21.90 0.98
N LYS A 147 -12.24 22.11 1.21
CA LYS A 147 -12.99 21.43 2.27
C LYS A 147 -12.95 19.91 2.09
N ILE A 148 -13.19 19.39 0.89
CA ILE A 148 -13.11 17.96 0.60
C ILE A 148 -11.67 17.42 0.79
N GLU A 149 -10.65 18.18 0.39
CA GLU A 149 -9.25 17.81 0.63
C GLU A 149 -8.96 17.67 2.14
N GLU A 150 -9.39 18.64 2.95
CA GLU A 150 -9.27 18.62 4.42
C GLU A 150 -10.02 17.42 5.05
N MET A 151 -11.23 17.11 4.58
CA MET A 151 -12.00 15.94 5.04
C MET A 151 -11.31 14.63 4.68
N LEU A 152 -10.73 14.52 3.47
CA LEU A 152 -9.99 13.33 3.06
C LEU A 152 -8.68 13.18 3.83
N GLU A 153 -7.97 14.28 4.11
CA GLU A 153 -6.77 14.28 4.96
C GLU A 153 -7.10 13.83 6.39
N ALA A 154 -8.18 14.34 6.98
CA ALA A 154 -8.65 13.93 8.31
C ALA A 154 -8.98 12.43 8.38
N ASN A 155 -9.45 11.84 7.27
CA ASN A 155 -9.70 10.41 7.14
C ASN A 155 -8.45 9.59 6.73
N GLU A 156 -7.25 10.16 6.74
CA GLU A 156 -5.96 9.53 6.43
C GLU A 156 -5.82 9.03 4.98
N PHE A 157 -6.52 9.63 4.02
CA PHE A 157 -6.27 9.32 2.61
C PHE A 157 -4.89 9.82 2.17
N THR A 158 -4.25 9.08 1.26
CA THR A 158 -2.93 9.48 0.77
C THR A 158 -3.01 10.73 -0.10
N PRO A 159 -1.95 11.58 -0.13
CA PRO A 159 -1.94 12.79 -0.97
C PRO A 159 -2.16 12.50 -2.47
N ALA A 160 -1.76 11.31 -2.94
CA ALA A 160 -2.00 10.90 -4.32
C ALA A 160 -3.49 10.63 -4.60
N TYR A 161 -4.18 10.00 -3.64
CA TYR A 161 -5.62 9.77 -3.71
C TYR A 161 -6.39 11.09 -3.67
N ILE A 162 -6.04 11.98 -2.74
CA ILE A 162 -6.66 13.31 -2.59
C ILE A 162 -6.56 14.10 -3.90
N ARG A 163 -5.35 14.20 -4.48
CA ARG A 163 -5.17 14.88 -5.78
C ARG A 163 -6.07 14.31 -6.87
N LYS A 164 -6.18 12.98 -6.94
CA LYS A 164 -7.03 12.31 -7.92
C LYS A 164 -8.51 12.67 -7.77
N ILE A 165 -9.00 12.75 -6.54
CA ILE A 165 -10.37 13.21 -6.24
C ILE A 165 -10.53 14.68 -6.61
N SER A 166 -9.59 15.55 -6.25
CA SER A 166 -9.64 16.98 -6.55
C SER A 166 -9.63 17.26 -8.07
N GLU A 167 -8.82 16.52 -8.83
CA GLU A 167 -8.80 16.58 -10.29
C GLU A 167 -10.13 16.11 -10.88
N ARG A 168 -10.70 15.06 -10.31
CA ARG A 168 -12.00 14.53 -10.74
C ARG A 168 -13.14 15.52 -10.46
N ILE A 169 -13.14 16.19 -9.31
CA ILE A 169 -14.12 17.26 -9.00
C ILE A 169 -14.02 18.36 -10.05
N ARG A 170 -12.81 18.84 -10.35
CA ARG A 170 -12.60 19.90 -11.37
C ARG A 170 -13.06 19.49 -12.77
N SER A 171 -13.01 18.21 -13.12
CA SER A 171 -13.37 17.71 -14.44
C SER A 171 -14.86 17.37 -14.59
N GLU A 172 -15.54 16.96 -13.51
CA GLU A 172 -16.93 16.50 -13.58
C GLU A 172 -17.96 17.55 -13.15
N PHE A 173 -17.56 18.62 -12.45
CA PHE A 173 -18.48 19.68 -11.99
C PHE A 173 -18.24 21.01 -12.70
N SER A 174 -19.32 21.65 -13.10
CA SER A 174 -19.31 23.05 -13.54
C SER A 174 -19.10 24.00 -12.36
N LEU A 175 -18.71 25.25 -12.62
CA LEU A 175 -18.52 26.27 -11.58
C LEU A 175 -19.80 26.52 -10.76
N ASP A 176 -20.96 26.45 -11.39
CA ASP A 176 -22.25 26.62 -10.71
C ASP A 176 -22.57 25.45 -9.78
N GLU A 177 -22.25 24.22 -10.20
CA GLU A 177 -22.45 23.02 -9.40
C GLU A 177 -21.50 22.93 -8.19
N LEU A 178 -20.32 23.57 -8.27
CA LEU A 178 -19.38 23.65 -7.16
C LEU A 178 -19.87 24.54 -6.00
N ASN A 179 -20.94 25.31 -6.19
CA ASN A 179 -21.60 26.05 -5.11
C ASN A 179 -22.53 25.17 -4.26
N ASP A 180 -22.89 23.98 -4.73
CA ASP A 180 -23.66 22.96 -4.00
C ASP A 180 -22.71 21.98 -3.32
N GLU A 181 -22.22 22.37 -2.14
CA GLU A 181 -21.26 21.56 -1.36
C GLU A 181 -21.80 20.16 -1.06
N GLU A 182 -23.10 20.04 -0.73
CA GLU A 182 -23.72 18.76 -0.40
C GLU A 182 -23.73 17.80 -1.59
N LYS A 183 -24.00 18.32 -2.79
CA LYS A 183 -23.97 17.54 -4.03
C LYS A 183 -22.56 17.03 -4.33
N VAL A 184 -21.54 17.87 -4.17
CA VAL A 184 -20.14 17.50 -4.38
C VAL A 184 -19.73 16.43 -3.37
N GLU A 185 -20.04 16.63 -2.09
CA GLU A 185 -19.70 15.70 -1.01
C GLU A 185 -20.33 14.32 -1.24
N LYS A 186 -21.64 14.25 -1.50
CA LYS A 186 -22.34 13.00 -1.82
C LYS A 186 -21.71 12.28 -3.01
N LYS A 187 -21.30 13.01 -4.03
CA LYS A 187 -20.66 12.43 -5.21
C LYS A 187 -19.27 11.87 -4.89
N VAL A 188 -18.49 12.57 -4.05
CA VAL A 188 -17.17 12.10 -3.60
C VAL A 188 -17.30 10.80 -2.79
N VAL A 189 -18.26 10.71 -1.86
CA VAL A 189 -18.52 9.47 -1.12
C VAL A 189 -18.84 8.31 -2.06
N VAL A 190 -19.65 8.56 -3.10
CA VAL A 190 -19.93 7.56 -4.13
C VAL A 190 -18.67 7.14 -4.89
N TRP A 191 -17.78 8.06 -5.24
CA TRP A 191 -16.54 7.72 -5.91
C TRP A 191 -15.58 6.91 -5.03
N ILE A 192 -15.53 7.24 -3.72
CA ILE A 192 -14.78 6.43 -2.75
C ILE A 192 -15.34 5.00 -2.75
N GLY A 193 -16.65 4.83 -2.64
CA GLY A 193 -17.29 3.51 -2.69
C GLY A 193 -17.01 2.74 -3.99
N GLN A 194 -17.07 3.43 -5.15
CA GLN A 194 -16.77 2.82 -6.45
C GLN A 194 -15.31 2.40 -6.62
N SER A 195 -14.40 2.96 -5.81
CA SER A 195 -12.97 2.59 -5.84
C SER A 195 -12.65 1.33 -5.03
N ILE A 196 -13.61 0.81 -4.27
CA ILE A 196 -13.45 -0.40 -3.45
C ILE A 196 -13.84 -1.61 -4.30
N GLU A 197 -12.87 -2.44 -4.61
CA GLU A 197 -13.11 -3.72 -5.26
C GLU A 197 -13.40 -4.78 -4.20
N LEU A 198 -14.50 -5.51 -4.34
CA LEU A 198 -14.85 -6.63 -3.46
C LEU A 198 -14.50 -7.94 -4.12
N PHE A 199 -13.98 -8.87 -3.32
CA PHE A 199 -13.76 -10.23 -3.75
C PHE A 199 -15.13 -10.91 -3.96
N PRO A 200 -15.31 -11.68 -5.03
CA PRO A 200 -16.57 -12.40 -5.25
C PRO A 200 -16.82 -13.39 -4.09
N PRO A 201 -18.08 -13.77 -3.82
CA PRO A 201 -18.39 -14.78 -2.83
C PRO A 201 -17.58 -16.06 -3.07
N LEU A 202 -17.08 -16.65 -1.99
CA LEU A 202 -16.24 -17.84 -2.07
C LEU A 202 -17.06 -19.01 -2.58
N GLU A 203 -16.84 -19.38 -3.84
CA GLU A 203 -17.50 -20.52 -4.44
C GLU A 203 -16.72 -21.81 -4.14
N LEU A 204 -17.35 -22.75 -3.45
CA LEU A 204 -16.76 -24.08 -3.14
C LEU A 204 -16.84 -25.02 -4.35
N VAL A 205 -16.35 -24.56 -5.51
CA VAL A 205 -16.39 -25.31 -6.77
C VAL A 205 -15.46 -26.53 -6.73
N ARG A 206 -14.37 -26.42 -5.98
CA ARG A 206 -13.38 -27.49 -5.82
C ARG A 206 -13.48 -28.08 -4.41
N LYS A 207 -13.51 -29.40 -4.30
CA LYS A 207 -13.50 -30.11 -3.00
C LYS A 207 -12.26 -30.98 -2.88
N PRO A 208 -11.43 -30.74 -1.84
CA PRO A 208 -11.52 -29.63 -0.90
C PRO A 208 -11.03 -28.31 -1.48
N THR A 209 -11.67 -27.20 -1.08
CA THR A 209 -11.10 -25.85 -1.27
C THR A 209 -10.02 -25.61 -0.23
N VAL A 210 -8.83 -25.22 -0.65
CA VAL A 210 -7.69 -24.93 0.24
C VAL A 210 -7.49 -23.43 0.34
N LEU A 211 -7.68 -22.87 1.54
CA LEU A 211 -7.54 -21.45 1.82
C LEU A 211 -6.28 -21.21 2.67
N ILE A 212 -5.40 -20.38 2.19
CA ILE A 212 -4.15 -20.03 2.88
C ILE A 212 -4.19 -18.56 3.28
N LEU A 213 -3.87 -18.28 4.55
CA LEU A 213 -3.76 -16.92 5.03
C LEU A 213 -2.31 -16.56 5.27
N VAL A 214 -1.79 -15.60 4.48
CA VAL A 214 -0.44 -15.04 4.62
C VAL A 214 -0.51 -13.61 5.16
N GLY A 215 0.61 -13.09 5.68
CA GLY A 215 0.67 -11.69 6.13
C GLY A 215 1.68 -11.47 7.27
N PRO A 216 1.90 -10.20 7.64
CA PRO A 216 2.88 -9.81 8.66
C PRO A 216 2.67 -10.45 10.03
N THR A 217 3.70 -10.34 10.88
CA THR A 217 3.60 -10.76 12.28
C THR A 217 2.58 -9.88 13.02
N GLY A 218 1.75 -10.51 13.87
CA GLY A 218 0.81 -9.80 14.74
C GLY A 218 -0.44 -9.25 14.03
N VAL A 219 -0.63 -9.51 12.73
CA VAL A 219 -1.79 -9.05 11.96
C VAL A 219 -3.09 -9.80 12.32
N GLY A 220 -3.03 -10.90 13.07
CA GLY A 220 -4.23 -11.64 13.51
C GLY A 220 -4.59 -12.86 12.64
N LYS A 221 -3.64 -13.45 11.87
CA LYS A 221 -3.90 -14.60 10.98
C LYS A 221 -4.55 -15.78 11.69
N THR A 222 -3.95 -16.27 12.75
CA THR A 222 -4.43 -17.44 13.51
C THR A 222 -5.86 -17.21 14.04
N THR A 223 -6.12 -16.03 14.59
CA THR A 223 -7.46 -15.67 15.05
C THR A 223 -8.46 -15.57 13.89
N THR A 224 -8.03 -15.05 12.75
CA THR A 224 -8.85 -14.94 11.54
C THR A 224 -9.19 -16.32 10.99
N ILE A 225 -8.22 -17.25 10.93
CA ILE A 225 -8.47 -18.66 10.56
C ILE A 225 -9.51 -19.31 11.48
N ALA A 226 -9.41 -19.10 12.79
CA ALA A 226 -10.41 -19.61 13.74
C ALA A 226 -11.81 -19.01 13.51
N LYS A 227 -11.90 -17.72 13.19
CA LYS A 227 -13.17 -17.06 12.85
C LYS A 227 -13.77 -17.57 11.54
N MET A 228 -12.93 -17.75 10.51
CA MET A 228 -13.34 -18.35 9.23
C MET A 228 -13.86 -19.77 9.46
N ALA A 229 -13.12 -20.58 10.23
CA ALA A 229 -13.54 -21.93 10.58
C ALA A 229 -14.91 -21.94 11.27
N ALA A 230 -15.09 -21.06 12.24
CA ALA A 230 -16.36 -20.94 12.95
C ALA A 230 -17.51 -20.49 12.03
N LYS A 231 -17.29 -19.53 11.14
CA LYS A 231 -18.28 -19.05 10.16
C LYS A 231 -18.76 -20.19 9.26
N TYR A 232 -17.84 -21.00 8.75
CA TYR A 232 -18.18 -22.07 7.81
C TYR A 232 -18.67 -23.35 8.49
N ARG A 233 -18.22 -23.65 9.74
CA ARG A 233 -18.66 -24.83 10.50
C ARG A 233 -19.99 -24.62 11.17
N LEU A 234 -20.17 -23.45 11.81
CA LEU A 234 -21.37 -23.13 12.59
C LEU A 234 -22.44 -22.35 11.81
N GLY A 235 -22.14 -22.01 10.56
CA GLY A 235 -23.07 -21.34 9.66
C GLY A 235 -24.08 -22.32 9.05
N SER A 236 -24.94 -21.81 8.18
CA SER A 236 -26.03 -22.56 7.56
C SER A 236 -25.54 -23.75 6.69
N MET A 237 -24.28 -23.77 6.27
CA MET A 237 -23.75 -24.80 5.37
C MET A 237 -23.21 -26.05 6.09
N ASP A 238 -22.91 -25.99 7.39
CA ASP A 238 -22.34 -27.09 8.21
C ASP A 238 -21.23 -27.89 7.48
N LEU A 239 -20.21 -27.18 7.01
CA LEU A 239 -19.16 -27.74 6.19
C LEU A 239 -18.15 -28.57 6.99
N ASN A 240 -17.58 -29.59 6.36
CA ASN A 240 -16.47 -30.35 6.94
C ASN A 240 -15.15 -29.63 6.72
N LEU A 241 -14.53 -29.20 7.80
CA LEU A 241 -13.31 -28.43 7.78
C LEU A 241 -12.13 -29.17 8.42
N ARG A 242 -10.93 -28.78 7.99
CA ARG A 242 -9.68 -29.04 8.68
C ARG A 242 -8.90 -27.75 8.83
N MET A 243 -8.30 -27.53 9.99
CA MET A 243 -7.33 -26.46 10.18
C MET A 243 -5.92 -27.06 10.21
N VAL A 244 -4.99 -26.41 9.50
CA VAL A 244 -3.58 -26.79 9.43
C VAL A 244 -2.72 -25.61 9.85
N SER A 245 -1.81 -25.80 10.82
CA SER A 245 -0.82 -24.79 11.18
C SER A 245 0.54 -25.17 10.61
N ILE A 246 1.18 -24.24 9.91
CA ILE A 246 2.57 -24.36 9.48
C ILE A 246 3.50 -23.41 10.24
N ASP A 247 3.01 -22.80 11.33
CA ASP A 247 3.81 -21.97 12.24
C ASP A 247 4.49 -22.85 13.30
N HIS A 248 5.67 -23.38 12.99
CA HIS A 248 6.43 -24.27 13.90
C HIS A 248 7.14 -23.52 15.02
N PHE A 249 7.34 -22.23 14.89
CA PHE A 249 8.11 -21.44 15.84
C PHE A 249 7.27 -20.96 17.02
N ARG A 250 5.95 -20.88 16.86
CA ARG A 250 5.04 -20.32 17.86
C ARG A 250 4.13 -21.40 18.43
N ILE A 251 4.66 -22.20 19.35
CA ILE A 251 3.93 -23.30 20.02
C ILE A 251 2.58 -22.81 20.58
N ALA A 252 2.55 -21.65 21.22
CA ALA A 252 1.32 -21.08 21.76
C ALA A 252 0.26 -20.79 20.67
N ALA A 253 0.66 -20.41 19.47
CA ALA A 253 -0.29 -20.18 18.35
C ALA A 253 -0.89 -21.51 17.87
N GLN A 254 -0.09 -22.57 17.77
CA GLN A 254 -0.59 -23.91 17.45
C GLN A 254 -1.56 -24.44 18.52
N GLU A 255 -1.23 -24.27 19.79
CA GLU A 255 -2.11 -24.65 20.89
C GLU A 255 -3.41 -23.87 20.87
N GLN A 256 -3.35 -22.57 20.64
CA GLN A 256 -4.53 -21.74 20.51
C GLN A 256 -5.44 -22.22 19.34
N LEU A 257 -4.86 -22.56 18.19
CA LEU A 257 -5.63 -23.05 17.04
C LEU A 257 -6.27 -24.42 17.37
N LYS A 258 -5.55 -25.31 18.07
CA LYS A 258 -6.10 -26.60 18.55
C LYS A 258 -7.26 -26.42 19.53
N ILE A 259 -7.17 -25.45 20.44
CA ILE A 259 -8.25 -25.14 21.38
C ILE A 259 -9.50 -24.68 20.60
N TYR A 260 -9.35 -23.79 19.63
CA TYR A 260 -10.49 -23.38 18.77
C TYR A 260 -11.06 -24.58 18.01
N GLY A 261 -10.19 -25.44 17.45
CA GLY A 261 -10.62 -26.65 16.75
C GLY A 261 -11.41 -27.59 17.65
N GLY A 262 -10.93 -27.80 18.88
CA GLY A 262 -11.62 -28.64 19.88
C GLY A 262 -13.02 -28.12 20.25
N HIS A 263 -13.18 -26.79 20.37
CA HIS A 263 -14.50 -26.20 20.66
C HIS A 263 -15.49 -26.32 19.49
N MET A 264 -15.00 -26.44 18.25
CA MET A 264 -15.83 -26.49 17.04
C MET A 264 -15.90 -27.91 16.43
N ASP A 265 -15.29 -28.91 17.06
CA ASP A 265 -15.13 -30.26 16.54
C ASP A 265 -14.47 -30.27 15.13
N ILE A 266 -13.43 -29.44 14.96
CA ILE A 266 -12.66 -29.35 13.72
C ILE A 266 -11.30 -29.95 13.91
N PRO A 267 -10.90 -30.99 13.13
CA PRO A 267 -9.56 -31.56 13.15
C PRO A 267 -8.50 -30.49 12.90
N THR A 268 -7.55 -30.36 13.83
CA THR A 268 -6.46 -29.38 13.76
C THR A 268 -5.12 -30.07 13.84
N THR A 269 -4.28 -29.88 12.81
CA THR A 269 -3.01 -30.59 12.64
C THR A 269 -1.88 -29.60 12.34
N ALA A 270 -0.65 -29.90 12.76
CA ALA A 270 0.54 -29.19 12.30
C ALA A 270 1.10 -29.90 11.05
N ALA A 271 1.62 -29.11 10.08
CA ALA A 271 2.30 -29.63 8.91
C ALA A 271 3.65 -28.92 8.73
N SER A 272 4.71 -29.67 8.42
CA SER A 272 6.08 -29.17 8.29
C SER A 272 6.55 -29.00 6.84
N SER A 273 5.79 -29.53 5.91
CA SER A 273 6.13 -29.52 4.49
C SER A 273 4.89 -29.49 3.62
N ALA A 274 5.06 -29.06 2.36
CA ALA A 274 4.01 -29.15 1.33
C ALA A 274 3.50 -30.60 1.15
N LYS A 275 4.39 -31.58 1.34
CA LYS A 275 4.03 -33.01 1.28
C LYS A 275 3.09 -33.41 2.41
N ASP A 276 3.33 -32.94 3.64
CA ASP A 276 2.45 -33.25 4.78
C ASP A 276 1.03 -32.73 4.50
N ILE A 277 0.91 -31.51 3.93
CA ILE A 277 -0.39 -30.94 3.53
C ILE A 277 -1.04 -31.79 2.43
N ALA A 278 -0.28 -32.21 1.41
CA ALA A 278 -0.78 -33.07 0.35
C ALA A 278 -1.24 -34.43 0.87
N ASP A 279 -0.54 -35.01 1.85
CA ASP A 279 -0.91 -36.29 2.47
C ASP A 279 -2.18 -36.13 3.33
N LEU A 280 -2.37 -35.01 4.03
CA LEU A 280 -3.63 -34.69 4.73
C LEU A 280 -4.80 -34.55 3.76
N LEU A 281 -4.61 -33.87 2.63
CA LEU A 281 -5.63 -33.75 1.57
C LEU A 281 -6.05 -35.11 1.01
N LYS A 282 -5.10 -36.03 0.81
CA LYS A 282 -5.40 -37.40 0.37
C LYS A 282 -6.12 -38.20 1.45
N PHE A 283 -5.72 -38.03 2.73
CA PHE A 283 -6.33 -38.74 3.85
C PHE A 283 -7.81 -38.37 4.04
N ASP A 284 -8.12 -37.07 3.98
CA ASP A 284 -9.49 -36.58 4.13
C ASP A 284 -10.33 -36.85 2.87
N GLY A 285 -9.69 -36.83 1.70
CA GLY A 285 -10.34 -37.10 0.41
C GLY A 285 -11.55 -36.19 0.14
N ASN A 286 -12.57 -36.75 -0.46
CA ASN A 286 -13.81 -36.03 -0.84
C ASN A 286 -14.72 -35.69 0.36
N LYS A 287 -14.36 -36.09 1.59
CA LYS A 287 -15.14 -35.77 2.80
C LYS A 287 -14.88 -34.36 3.31
N LEU A 288 -13.76 -33.78 2.91
CA LEU A 288 -13.35 -32.45 3.30
C LEU A 288 -13.93 -31.42 2.32
N ASP A 289 -14.59 -30.40 2.84
CA ASP A 289 -15.06 -29.28 2.03
C ASP A 289 -14.02 -28.16 1.96
N ILE A 290 -13.43 -27.80 3.13
CA ILE A 290 -12.46 -26.71 3.21
C ILE A 290 -11.26 -27.11 4.10
N MET A 291 -10.05 -26.82 3.61
CA MET A 291 -8.83 -26.82 4.42
C MET A 291 -8.35 -25.39 4.64
N LEU A 292 -8.23 -24.96 5.90
CA LEU A 292 -7.74 -23.65 6.29
C LEU A 292 -6.29 -23.76 6.79
N ILE A 293 -5.38 -23.01 6.17
CA ILE A 293 -3.95 -23.08 6.49
C ILE A 293 -3.50 -21.77 7.15
N ASP A 294 -3.10 -21.86 8.41
CA ASP A 294 -2.48 -20.78 9.18
C ASP A 294 -0.98 -20.76 8.97
N THR A 295 -0.44 -19.62 8.57
CA THR A 295 0.99 -19.45 8.28
C THR A 295 1.70 -18.64 9.36
N ILE A 296 3.03 -18.79 9.42
CA ILE A 296 3.86 -17.91 10.25
C ILE A 296 3.75 -16.47 9.78
N GLY A 297 3.77 -15.53 10.74
CA GLY A 297 3.88 -14.11 10.42
C GLY A 297 5.32 -13.73 10.11
N LEU A 298 5.56 -13.13 8.96
CA LEU A 298 6.87 -12.72 8.51
C LEU A 298 6.97 -11.19 8.44
N SER A 299 8.18 -10.67 8.66
CA SER A 299 8.43 -9.28 8.30
C SER A 299 8.39 -9.11 6.78
N PRO A 300 7.76 -8.06 6.25
CA PRO A 300 7.77 -7.82 4.80
C PRO A 300 9.18 -7.60 4.24
N HIS A 301 10.18 -7.34 5.10
CA HIS A 301 11.58 -7.15 4.69
C HIS A 301 12.44 -8.42 4.81
N ASP A 302 11.87 -9.53 5.28
CA ASP A 302 12.56 -10.82 5.36
C ASP A 302 12.30 -11.67 4.10
N TYR A 303 12.96 -11.27 3.01
CA TYR A 303 12.78 -11.90 1.69
C TYR A 303 13.18 -13.36 1.66
N GLU A 304 14.19 -13.75 2.45
CA GLU A 304 14.68 -15.13 2.51
C GLU A 304 13.62 -16.05 3.10
N THR A 305 13.05 -15.66 4.25
CA THR A 305 12.02 -16.46 4.91
C THR A 305 10.69 -16.45 4.15
N ILE A 306 10.36 -15.32 3.48
CA ILE A 306 9.22 -15.24 2.55
C ILE A 306 9.38 -16.25 1.41
N GLY A 307 10.58 -16.33 0.80
CA GLY A 307 10.87 -17.30 -0.27
C GLY A 307 10.76 -18.75 0.20
N LYS A 308 11.26 -19.09 1.40
CA LYS A 308 11.12 -20.42 2.01
C LYS A 308 9.66 -20.77 2.27
N MET A 309 8.88 -19.82 2.78
CA MET A 309 7.45 -20.00 3.01
C MET A 309 6.71 -20.24 1.70
N ARG A 310 7.01 -19.49 0.63
CA ARG A 310 6.41 -19.71 -0.70
C ARG A 310 6.63 -21.13 -1.21
N ALA A 311 7.86 -21.64 -1.07
CA ALA A 311 8.19 -23.02 -1.44
C ALA A 311 7.44 -24.08 -0.61
N LEU A 312 7.18 -23.80 0.68
CA LEU A 312 6.42 -24.68 1.57
C LEU A 312 4.92 -24.71 1.18
N LEU A 313 4.42 -23.63 0.62
CA LEU A 313 3.01 -23.51 0.17
C LEU A 313 2.79 -24.03 -1.27
N ASP A 314 3.83 -24.49 -1.95
CA ASP A 314 3.70 -25.15 -3.27
C ASP A 314 3.24 -26.60 -3.09
N ILE A 315 1.94 -26.76 -2.84
CA ILE A 315 1.32 -28.04 -2.51
C ILE A 315 1.13 -28.86 -3.80
N PRO A 316 1.69 -30.07 -3.91
CA PRO A 316 1.56 -30.91 -5.09
C PRO A 316 0.10 -31.19 -5.47
N ASN A 317 -0.25 -30.95 -6.75
CA ASN A 317 -1.58 -31.16 -7.33
C ASN A 317 -2.71 -30.35 -6.65
N CYS A 318 -2.38 -29.25 -5.99
CA CYS A 318 -3.34 -28.36 -5.36
C CYS A 318 -3.06 -26.91 -5.79
N LYS A 319 -4.09 -26.19 -6.21
CA LYS A 319 -4.03 -24.74 -6.36
C LYS A 319 -4.82 -24.12 -5.21
N PRO A 320 -4.15 -23.62 -4.16
CA PRO A 320 -4.81 -22.97 -3.05
C PRO A 320 -5.27 -21.57 -3.41
N ASP A 321 -6.33 -21.10 -2.77
CA ASP A 321 -6.75 -19.72 -2.78
C ASP A 321 -6.02 -18.99 -1.63
N VAL A 322 -5.14 -18.06 -1.97
CA VAL A 322 -4.29 -17.35 -1.00
C VAL A 322 -4.87 -15.98 -0.70
N PHE A 323 -5.00 -15.64 0.58
CA PHE A 323 -5.44 -14.33 1.04
C PHE A 323 -4.33 -13.64 1.83
N LEU A 324 -4.16 -12.35 1.58
CA LEU A 324 -3.25 -11.52 2.36
C LEU A 324 -4.00 -10.80 3.49
N ALA A 325 -3.62 -11.08 4.73
CA ALA A 325 -4.11 -10.37 5.91
C ALA A 325 -3.31 -9.08 6.12
N ILE A 326 -4.02 -7.96 6.27
CA ILE A 326 -3.45 -6.65 6.60
C ILE A 326 -4.21 -6.05 7.78
N SER A 327 -3.53 -5.30 8.66
CA SER A 327 -4.20 -4.58 9.74
C SER A 327 -4.74 -3.24 9.27
N ALA A 328 -5.95 -2.90 9.70
CA ALA A 328 -6.59 -1.63 9.41
C ALA A 328 -5.79 -0.41 9.89
N SER A 329 -5.02 -0.55 10.97
CA SER A 329 -4.19 0.52 11.55
C SER A 329 -2.80 0.67 10.91
N THR A 330 -2.50 -0.06 9.81
CA THR A 330 -1.19 -0.01 9.15
C THR A 330 -1.03 1.26 8.32
N LYS A 331 0.12 1.93 8.43
CA LYS A 331 0.44 3.12 7.63
C LYS A 331 0.48 2.82 6.14
N ALA A 332 0.11 3.78 5.30
CA ALA A 332 0.08 3.62 3.84
C ALA A 332 1.45 3.24 3.24
N SER A 333 2.57 3.76 3.79
CA SER A 333 3.93 3.37 3.38
C SER A 333 4.19 1.88 3.59
N ASP A 334 3.86 1.40 4.79
CA ASP A 334 4.12 0.02 5.20
C ASP A 334 3.19 -0.95 4.46
N LEU A 335 1.94 -0.53 4.18
CA LEU A 335 1.03 -1.28 3.32
C LEU A 335 1.62 -1.49 1.92
N ARG A 336 2.22 -0.45 1.30
CA ARG A 336 2.86 -0.60 -0.02
C ARG A 336 3.97 -1.65 -0.01
N ASP A 337 4.79 -1.68 1.04
CA ASP A 337 5.85 -2.67 1.19
C ASP A 337 5.28 -4.07 1.43
N ILE A 338 4.23 -4.20 2.24
CA ILE A 338 3.52 -5.47 2.45
C ILE A 338 2.98 -5.98 1.12
N PHE A 339 2.19 -5.18 0.39
CA PHE A 339 1.61 -5.59 -0.88
C PHE A 339 2.68 -6.03 -1.88
N ARG A 340 3.77 -5.26 -2.02
CA ARG A 340 4.87 -5.56 -2.94
C ARG A 340 5.61 -6.85 -2.57
N ASN A 341 5.94 -7.01 -1.30
CA ASN A 341 6.82 -8.11 -0.88
C ASN A 341 6.07 -9.43 -0.70
N TYR A 342 4.76 -9.37 -0.46
CA TYR A 342 3.89 -10.55 -0.41
C TYR A 342 3.31 -10.96 -1.78
N GLU A 343 3.55 -10.20 -2.87
CA GLU A 343 3.09 -10.54 -4.22
C GLU A 343 3.61 -11.92 -4.69
N THR A 344 4.77 -12.35 -4.17
CA THR A 344 5.32 -13.68 -4.43
C THR A 344 4.39 -14.83 -4.05
N PHE A 345 3.42 -14.61 -3.15
CA PHE A 345 2.42 -15.61 -2.78
C PHE A 345 1.24 -15.66 -3.74
N GLU A 346 1.18 -14.78 -4.74
CA GLU A 346 0.10 -14.71 -5.74
C GLU A 346 -1.29 -14.62 -5.10
N TYR A 347 -1.41 -13.85 -3.98
CA TYR A 347 -2.68 -13.73 -3.26
C TYR A 347 -3.77 -13.10 -4.14
N GLU A 348 -4.99 -13.66 -4.05
CA GLU A 348 -6.13 -13.29 -4.87
C GLU A 348 -7.01 -12.23 -4.20
N GLY A 349 -7.06 -12.20 -2.88
CA GLY A 349 -7.87 -11.27 -2.10
C GLY A 349 -7.22 -10.80 -0.80
N ILE A 350 -7.80 -9.78 -0.22
CA ILE A 350 -7.34 -9.15 1.01
C ILE A 350 -8.32 -9.43 2.14
N ILE A 351 -7.79 -9.71 3.33
CA ILE A 351 -8.55 -9.72 4.58
C ILE A 351 -8.07 -8.56 5.44
N VAL A 352 -8.97 -7.63 5.71
CA VAL A 352 -8.69 -6.49 6.59
C VAL A 352 -9.00 -6.88 8.03
N THR A 353 -7.98 -6.91 8.86
CA THR A 353 -8.08 -7.27 10.27
C THR A 353 -8.00 -6.04 11.18
N LYS A 354 -8.38 -6.21 12.46
CA LYS A 354 -8.32 -5.13 13.46
C LYS A 354 -9.10 -3.89 13.04
N PHE A 355 -10.20 -4.11 12.35
CA PHE A 355 -11.01 -3.02 11.81
C PHE A 355 -11.68 -2.17 12.89
N ASP A 356 -11.75 -2.69 14.11
CA ASP A 356 -12.21 -2.03 15.33
C ASP A 356 -11.15 -1.11 15.97
N GLU A 357 -9.84 -1.33 15.67
CA GLU A 357 -8.75 -0.58 16.27
C GLU A 357 -8.51 0.81 15.65
N THR A 358 -9.19 1.14 14.52
CA THR A 358 -9.07 2.45 13.87
C THR A 358 -10.41 3.04 13.51
N ASN A 359 -10.50 4.37 13.52
CA ASN A 359 -11.65 5.13 13.02
C ASN A 359 -11.42 5.64 11.59
N HIS A 360 -10.19 5.54 11.07
CA HIS A 360 -9.84 6.06 9.75
C HIS A 360 -9.37 4.91 8.85
N VAL A 361 -9.88 4.87 7.63
CA VAL A 361 -9.62 3.80 6.66
C VAL A 361 -9.09 4.31 5.32
N GLY A 362 -8.85 5.62 5.20
CA GLY A 362 -8.38 6.23 3.97
C GLY A 362 -6.99 5.74 3.54
N ASN A 363 -6.11 5.41 4.50
CA ASN A 363 -4.82 4.77 4.25
C ASN A 363 -4.98 3.45 3.48
N ILE A 364 -5.89 2.56 3.94
CA ILE A 364 -6.17 1.27 3.30
C ILE A 364 -6.83 1.48 1.94
N LEU A 365 -7.91 2.27 1.90
CA LEU A 365 -8.68 2.51 0.67
C LEU A 365 -7.80 3.10 -0.43
N SER A 366 -6.88 4.01 -0.09
CA SER A 366 -5.90 4.57 -1.02
C SER A 366 -5.00 3.49 -1.63
N ILE A 367 -4.49 2.56 -0.82
CA ILE A 367 -3.57 1.52 -1.28
C ILE A 367 -4.31 0.40 -2.02
N LEU A 368 -5.50 0.01 -1.58
CA LEU A 368 -6.33 -0.96 -2.28
C LEU A 368 -6.64 -0.47 -3.71
N GLN A 369 -7.02 0.82 -3.87
CA GLN A 369 -7.22 1.41 -5.18
C GLN A 369 -5.93 1.45 -6.01
N GLU A 370 -4.79 1.81 -5.40
CA GLU A 370 -3.48 1.83 -6.07
C GLU A 370 -3.10 0.45 -6.61
N LYS A 371 -3.35 -0.60 -5.82
CA LYS A 371 -2.95 -1.98 -6.11
C LYS A 371 -4.01 -2.78 -6.86
N ARG A 372 -5.24 -2.29 -6.94
CA ARG A 372 -6.40 -2.98 -7.55
C ARG A 372 -6.56 -4.40 -6.99
N LYS A 373 -6.56 -4.51 -5.66
CA LYS A 373 -6.74 -5.79 -4.97
C LYS A 373 -8.10 -5.82 -4.29
N PRO A 374 -8.91 -6.85 -4.55
CA PRO A 374 -10.24 -6.94 -3.95
C PRO A 374 -10.17 -7.34 -2.48
N VAL A 375 -11.11 -6.82 -1.69
CA VAL A 375 -11.27 -7.17 -0.28
C VAL A 375 -12.30 -8.27 -0.15
N ALA A 376 -11.90 -9.38 0.52
CA ALA A 376 -12.76 -10.54 0.73
C ALA A 376 -13.51 -10.47 2.07
N PHE A 377 -12.78 -10.19 3.16
CA PHE A 377 -13.34 -10.23 4.50
C PHE A 377 -12.81 -9.08 5.35
N ILE A 378 -13.62 -8.75 6.37
CA ILE A 378 -13.26 -7.84 7.45
C ILE A 378 -13.30 -8.63 8.75
N SER A 379 -12.24 -8.52 9.57
CA SER A 379 -12.18 -9.06 10.91
C SER A 379 -12.04 -7.92 11.91
N SER A 380 -13.03 -7.78 12.77
CA SER A 380 -13.10 -6.79 13.86
C SER A 380 -13.17 -7.50 15.20
N GLY A 381 -12.65 -6.88 16.27
CA GLY A 381 -12.73 -7.40 17.62
C GLY A 381 -12.06 -8.77 17.85
N GLN A 382 -12.40 -9.42 18.97
CA GLN A 382 -11.78 -10.67 19.41
C GLN A 382 -12.73 -11.86 19.50
N VAL A 383 -14.04 -11.64 19.31
CA VAL A 383 -15.07 -12.67 19.51
C VAL A 383 -15.21 -13.56 18.28
N VAL A 384 -15.02 -14.86 18.48
CA VAL A 384 -15.21 -15.90 17.47
C VAL A 384 -16.61 -16.49 17.65
N PRO A 385 -17.45 -16.57 16.61
CA PRO A 385 -17.28 -16.15 15.20
C PRO A 385 -17.76 -14.74 14.87
N ARG A 386 -18.40 -14.03 15.82
CA ARG A 386 -19.17 -12.80 15.59
C ARG A 386 -18.42 -11.71 14.83
N ASP A 387 -17.14 -11.54 15.14
CA ASP A 387 -16.34 -10.42 14.66
C ASP A 387 -15.62 -10.75 13.32
N PHE A 388 -16.33 -11.41 12.40
CA PHE A 388 -15.85 -11.75 11.07
C PHE A 388 -16.99 -11.71 10.05
N GLU A 389 -16.84 -10.87 9.04
CA GLU A 389 -17.87 -10.60 8.05
C GLU A 389 -17.28 -10.56 6.62
N GLU A 390 -18.10 -10.81 5.62
CA GLU A 390 -17.75 -10.51 4.24
C GLU A 390 -17.58 -9.00 4.07
N ALA A 391 -16.60 -8.60 3.27
CA ALA A 391 -16.37 -7.18 3.04
C ALA A 391 -17.54 -6.57 2.27
N SER A 392 -17.94 -5.37 2.66
CA SER A 392 -18.92 -4.59 1.92
C SER A 392 -18.47 -3.15 1.78
N VAL A 393 -18.82 -2.51 0.67
CA VAL A 393 -18.49 -1.11 0.43
C VAL A 393 -19.04 -0.23 1.56
N LEU A 394 -20.26 -0.50 1.97
CA LEU A 394 -20.93 0.26 3.03
C LEU A 394 -20.16 0.22 4.36
N ARG A 395 -19.57 -0.94 4.68
CA ARG A 395 -18.79 -1.12 5.91
C ARG A 395 -17.57 -0.21 5.98
N PHE A 396 -16.92 0.05 4.84
CA PHE A 396 -15.83 1.03 4.75
C PHE A 396 -16.35 2.47 4.78
N LEU A 397 -17.41 2.77 4.01
CA LEU A 397 -17.95 4.13 3.95
C LEU A 397 -18.46 4.62 5.31
N THR A 398 -19.02 3.73 6.15
CA THR A 398 -19.47 4.07 7.52
C THR A 398 -18.34 4.45 8.49
N LYS A 399 -17.08 4.23 8.10
CA LYS A 399 -15.89 4.69 8.84
C LYS A 399 -15.39 6.08 8.41
N LEU A 400 -16.00 6.68 7.38
CA LEU A 400 -15.64 8.04 6.98
C LEU A 400 -16.23 9.03 7.99
N THR A 401 -15.37 9.82 8.62
CA THR A 401 -15.74 10.90 9.53
C THR A 401 -15.93 12.19 8.77
N ASP A 402 -16.78 13.08 9.30
CA ASP A 402 -17.08 14.42 8.76
C ASP A 402 -17.80 14.44 7.39
N PHE A 403 -18.06 13.28 6.77
CA PHE A 403 -18.89 13.16 5.58
C PHE A 403 -20.38 12.96 5.93
N ASN A 404 -21.25 13.69 5.24
CA ASN A 404 -22.69 13.48 5.33
C ASN A 404 -23.10 12.23 4.55
N LEU A 405 -23.31 11.11 5.25
CA LEU A 405 -23.60 9.80 4.66
C LEU A 405 -25.12 9.57 4.59
N ASP A 406 -25.67 9.61 3.39
CA ASP A 406 -27.04 9.12 3.12
C ASP A 406 -27.01 7.58 3.03
N ILE A 407 -27.14 6.92 4.18
CA ILE A 407 -26.99 5.45 4.29
C ILE A 407 -27.99 4.71 3.40
N ASP A 408 -29.25 5.20 3.27
CA ASP A 408 -30.26 4.51 2.46
C ASP A 408 -29.97 4.62 0.96
N SER A 409 -29.44 5.75 0.52
CA SER A 409 -28.98 5.91 -0.86
C SER A 409 -27.74 5.05 -1.14
N LEU A 410 -26.82 4.97 -0.18
CA LEU A 410 -25.60 4.16 -0.30
C LEU A 410 -25.93 2.66 -0.31
N LYS A 411 -26.87 2.17 0.51
CA LYS A 411 -27.35 0.77 0.47
C LYS A 411 -27.92 0.40 -0.89
N ARG A 412 -28.75 1.26 -1.47
CA ARG A 412 -29.31 1.02 -2.82
C ARG A 412 -28.24 0.99 -3.89
N LYS A 413 -27.18 1.79 -3.75
CA LYS A 413 -26.12 1.89 -4.73
C LYS A 413 -25.06 0.81 -4.60
N PHE A 414 -24.79 0.36 -3.40
CA PHE A 414 -23.81 -0.67 -3.05
C PHE A 414 -24.49 -1.78 -2.24
N PRO A 415 -25.34 -2.61 -2.87
CA PRO A 415 -25.95 -3.73 -2.18
C PRO A 415 -24.85 -4.68 -1.68
N SER A 416 -25.00 -5.22 -0.48
CA SER A 416 -24.10 -6.25 0.04
C SER A 416 -24.42 -7.57 -0.64
N LEU A 417 -23.39 -8.27 -1.12
CA LEU A 417 -23.54 -9.57 -1.80
C LEU A 417 -24.20 -10.65 -0.91
N SER A 418 -24.25 -10.43 0.40
CA SER A 418 -24.86 -11.35 1.37
C SER A 418 -26.35 -11.11 1.67
N MET A 419 -26.91 -9.93 1.34
CA MET A 419 -28.33 -9.63 1.63
C MET A 419 -29.30 -10.22 0.61
N ASP A 420 -28.89 -10.38 -0.65
CA ASP A 420 -29.80 -10.86 -1.71
C ASP A 420 -30.21 -12.33 -1.57
N LYS A 421 -29.46 -13.14 -0.79
CA LYS A 421 -29.80 -14.55 -0.56
C LYS A 421 -30.78 -14.76 0.61
N VAL A 422 -30.84 -13.85 1.58
CA VAL A 422 -31.73 -14.01 2.75
C VAL A 422 -33.16 -13.55 2.42
N GLU A 423 -33.32 -12.51 1.59
CA GLU A 423 -34.65 -12.03 1.18
C GLU A 423 -35.35 -12.95 0.16
N GLU A 424 -34.58 -13.71 -0.67
CA GLU A 424 -35.18 -14.71 -1.57
C GLU A 424 -35.57 -16.00 -0.87
N GLU A 425 -34.94 -16.39 0.23
CA GLU A 425 -35.33 -17.56 1.03
C GLU A 425 -36.55 -17.29 1.93
N ASP A 426 -36.64 -16.09 2.52
CA ASP A 426 -37.84 -15.71 3.33
C ASP A 426 -39.11 -15.54 2.47
N GLN A 427 -38.98 -15.13 1.20
CA GLN A 427 -40.14 -15.06 0.30
C GLN A 427 -40.56 -16.43 -0.25
N LYS A 428 -39.70 -17.45 -0.22
CA LYS A 428 -40.09 -18.81 -0.63
C LYS A 428 -40.71 -19.64 0.46
N THR A 429 -40.54 -19.27 1.72
CA THR A 429 -41.15 -19.99 2.88
C THR A 429 -42.56 -19.54 3.21
N ASP A 430 -42.97 -18.33 2.79
CA ASP A 430 -44.30 -17.80 3.08
C ASP A 430 -45.37 -18.07 1.98
N GLY A 431 -44.99 -18.73 0.88
CA GLY A 431 -45.83 -19.07 -0.26
C GLY A 431 -46.44 -20.50 -0.24
N GLY A 432 -46.28 -21.28 0.84
CA GLY A 432 -46.61 -22.71 0.89
C GLY A 432 -47.61 -23.14 1.96
N ALA A 433 -48.56 -22.29 2.35
CA ALA A 433 -49.64 -22.69 3.23
C ALA A 433 -50.97 -22.04 2.79
N LEU A 434 -51.62 -22.65 1.83
CA LEU A 434 -53.09 -22.65 1.64
C LEU A 434 -53.50 -23.92 0.93
#